data_dc2ceb87efa7539bba1cb3afc2718b66
#
_entry.id   dc2ceb87efa7539bba1cb3afc2718b66
#
_cell.length_a   1.000
_cell.length_b   1.000
_cell.length_c   1.000
_cell.angle_alpha   90.00
_cell.angle_beta   90.00
_cell.angle_gamma   90.00
#
_symmetry.space_group_name_H-M   'P 1'
#
loop_
_entity.id
_entity.type
_entity.pdbx_description
1 polymer ?
#
loop_
_entity_poly.entity_id
_entity_poly.type
_entity_poly.pdbx_seq_one_letter_code
_entity_poly.pdbx_strand_id
1 'polypeptide(L)'
;MANLRTNKLVGIGSTDAGVVFDGVIKFNTPNVMYFPTGITSERGRGRGLIGNVGGEFANGIHYVQIQTSGNSHDFGDTTIARRRESVVCSATRGLFAGGDNPSGGSETNIISYVEISTTGNSADFGDLTAASGMGSGCSSDIRGVIALGYDHPTAVVNLDYVTIATIGNAADFGDSTDARNNSSSLSSPTRGIWAGGTPSYKDTIDYVTIATTGNATDFGNLATAAFSTSAASSSTRGIFAGGGINASPNQFANNIIQYITIASTGNASDFGDLSVARGNASGLSNSTTAVFAGGCTDNGGSTATNTMDYVTIATTGNAADFGDTTATCLRTQGTSDSHGGLS
;
A
#
# COMPACT_ATOMS: atom_id res chain seq x y z
N MET A 1 -36.55 33.47 -13.21
CA MET A 1 -35.31 32.80 -12.77
C MET A 1 -34.14 33.55 -13.35
N ALA A 2 -33.24 34.03 -12.52
CA ALA A 2 -32.04 34.70 -12.97
C ALA A 2 -31.00 33.68 -13.42
N ASN A 3 -30.50 33.77 -14.64
CA ASN A 3 -29.42 32.95 -15.15
C ASN A 3 -28.11 33.70 -15.00
N LEU A 4 -27.23 33.24 -14.11
CA LEU A 4 -25.86 33.72 -14.06
C LEU A 4 -25.06 33.06 -15.20
N ARG A 5 -24.61 33.85 -16.17
CA ARG A 5 -23.66 33.42 -17.18
C ARG A 5 -22.31 34.06 -16.89
N THR A 6 -21.34 33.27 -16.51
CA THR A 6 -19.97 33.75 -16.28
C THR A 6 -18.97 32.75 -16.81
N ASN A 7 -17.90 33.24 -17.41
CA ASN A 7 -16.78 32.44 -17.87
C ASN A 7 -15.78 32.18 -16.74
N LYS A 8 -15.94 32.83 -15.60
CA LYS A 8 -15.08 32.69 -14.45
C LYS A 8 -15.83 33.09 -13.18
N LEU A 9 -15.93 32.21 -12.21
CA LEU A 9 -16.32 32.53 -10.86
C LEU A 9 -15.03 32.71 -10.03
N VAL A 10 -14.86 33.90 -9.47
CA VAL A 10 -13.72 34.21 -8.58
C VAL A 10 -14.29 34.60 -7.24
N GLY A 11 -13.78 34.04 -6.16
CA GLY A 11 -14.11 34.51 -4.82
C GLY A 11 -13.80 35.99 -4.67
N ILE A 12 -14.72 36.75 -4.18
CA ILE A 12 -14.60 38.22 -4.01
C ILE A 12 -14.29 38.47 -2.54
N GLY A 13 -13.09 38.92 -2.26
CA GLY A 13 -12.68 39.44 -0.97
C GLY A 13 -11.55 38.68 -0.29
N SER A 14 -10.78 39.40 0.49
CA SER A 14 -9.62 38.90 1.25
C SER A 14 -9.98 38.04 2.49
N THR A 15 -11.22 37.66 2.65
CA THR A 15 -11.74 36.95 3.81
C THR A 15 -12.51 35.68 3.44
N ASP A 16 -12.15 35.01 2.36
CA ASP A 16 -12.61 33.66 1.98
C ASP A 16 -14.11 33.36 2.20
N ALA A 17 -14.97 34.37 2.05
CA ALA A 17 -16.39 34.13 1.94
C ALA A 17 -16.67 33.48 0.59
N GLY A 18 -16.73 32.14 0.59
CA GLY A 18 -17.07 31.37 -0.60
C GLY A 18 -18.42 31.77 -1.15
N VAL A 19 -18.61 31.60 -2.46
CA VAL A 19 -19.91 31.75 -3.09
C VAL A 19 -20.84 30.68 -2.55
N VAL A 20 -21.85 31.06 -1.79
CA VAL A 20 -22.87 30.16 -1.27
C VAL A 20 -24.00 30.06 -2.30
N PHE A 21 -24.28 28.85 -2.74
CA PHE A 21 -25.44 28.55 -3.59
C PHE A 21 -26.52 27.88 -2.73
N ASP A 22 -27.69 28.50 -2.70
CA ASP A 22 -28.90 27.91 -2.15
C ASP A 22 -29.61 27.15 -3.29
N GLY A 23 -29.34 25.84 -3.38
CA GLY A 23 -29.95 24.98 -4.39
C GLY A 23 -28.98 24.06 -5.13
N VAL A 24 -29.49 23.37 -6.15
CA VAL A 24 -28.72 22.38 -6.93
C VAL A 24 -28.03 23.07 -8.11
N ILE A 25 -26.71 22.98 -8.18
CA ILE A 25 -25.92 23.38 -9.34
C ILE A 25 -25.93 22.23 -10.35
N LYS A 26 -26.52 22.44 -11.54
CA LYS A 26 -26.48 21.47 -12.64
C LYS A 26 -25.40 21.86 -13.65
N PHE A 27 -24.51 20.94 -13.95
CA PHE A 27 -23.50 21.08 -15.00
C PHE A 27 -23.93 20.29 -16.24
N ASN A 28 -23.91 20.94 -17.39
CA ASN A 28 -24.32 20.32 -18.67
C ASN A 28 -23.16 19.63 -19.41
N THR A 29 -22.00 19.52 -18.79
CA THR A 29 -20.83 18.85 -19.38
C THR A 29 -20.38 17.70 -18.47
N PRO A 30 -19.95 16.56 -19.05
CA PRO A 30 -19.51 15.40 -18.29
C PRO A 30 -18.13 15.58 -17.62
N ASN A 31 -17.56 16.79 -17.68
CA ASN A 31 -16.26 17.04 -17.10
C ASN A 31 -16.36 17.40 -15.62
N VAL A 32 -15.51 16.75 -14.86
CA VAL A 32 -15.37 16.88 -13.40
C VAL A 32 -15.26 18.34 -12.99
N MET A 33 -16.14 18.76 -12.08
CA MET A 33 -16.02 20.06 -11.45
C MET A 33 -14.87 20.03 -10.44
N TYR A 34 -13.82 20.75 -10.74
CA TYR A 34 -12.71 20.94 -9.82
C TYR A 34 -13.04 22.10 -8.87
N PHE A 35 -13.21 21.80 -7.59
CA PHE A 35 -13.26 22.80 -6.54
C PHE A 35 -11.86 22.96 -5.92
N PRO A 36 -11.12 24.00 -6.22
CA PRO A 36 -9.85 24.25 -5.54
C PRO A 36 -10.13 24.87 -4.18
N THR A 37 -10.68 24.11 -3.28
CA THR A 37 -10.86 24.53 -1.89
C THR A 37 -9.98 23.70 -1.02
N GLY A 38 -8.76 24.18 -0.74
CA GLY A 38 -7.88 23.67 0.28
C GLY A 38 -7.53 22.18 0.18
N ILE A 39 -6.43 21.82 0.74
CA ILE A 39 -6.02 20.43 0.95
C ILE A 39 -7.03 19.79 1.91
N THR A 40 -8.13 19.28 1.38
CA THR A 40 -8.84 18.21 2.07
C THR A 40 -8.27 16.92 1.52
N SER A 41 -7.66 16.13 2.39
CA SER A 41 -6.93 14.90 2.12
C SER A 41 -7.65 13.86 1.27
N GLU A 42 -8.90 14.06 0.90
CA GLU A 42 -9.74 13.04 0.27
C GLU A 42 -10.41 13.46 -1.06
N ARG A 43 -10.31 14.71 -1.49
CA ARG A 43 -10.98 15.14 -2.73
C ARG A 43 -10.15 14.79 -3.96
N GLY A 44 -10.64 13.87 -4.74
CA GLY A 44 -9.99 13.34 -5.94
C GLY A 44 -8.95 12.26 -5.65
N ARG A 45 -8.80 11.85 -4.40
CA ARG A 45 -8.00 10.73 -3.93
C ARG A 45 -8.85 9.47 -3.76
N GLY A 46 -8.20 8.35 -3.50
CA GLY A 46 -8.83 7.04 -3.32
C GLY A 46 -8.49 6.10 -4.46
N ARG A 47 -7.44 6.42 -5.22
CA ARG A 47 -6.88 5.50 -6.20
C ARG A 47 -5.88 4.59 -5.53
N GLY A 48 -6.19 3.29 -5.50
CA GLY A 48 -5.27 2.24 -5.12
C GLY A 48 -4.52 1.71 -6.34
N LEU A 49 -3.22 1.49 -6.21
CA LEU A 49 -2.36 0.87 -7.23
C LEU A 49 -1.99 -0.55 -6.79
N ILE A 50 -2.02 -1.48 -7.74
CA ILE A 50 -1.65 -2.88 -7.57
C ILE A 50 -0.54 -3.16 -8.58
N GLY A 51 0.66 -3.46 -8.11
CA GLY A 51 1.80 -3.85 -8.95
C GLY A 51 1.80 -5.34 -9.26
N ASN A 52 2.58 -5.74 -10.27
CA ASN A 52 2.79 -7.13 -10.66
C ASN A 52 1.50 -7.88 -11.03
N VAL A 53 0.59 -7.23 -11.75
CA VAL A 53 -0.64 -7.87 -12.24
C VAL A 53 -0.37 -8.51 -13.61
N GLY A 54 -0.79 -9.77 -13.79
CA GLY A 54 -0.64 -10.53 -15.05
C GLY A 54 0.25 -11.77 -14.96
N GLY A 55 0.73 -12.11 -13.75
CA GLY A 55 1.53 -13.32 -13.54
C GLY A 55 2.64 -13.15 -12.51
N GLU A 56 3.49 -14.16 -12.37
CA GLU A 56 4.51 -14.17 -11.31
C GLU A 56 5.61 -13.13 -11.50
N PHE A 57 5.98 -12.85 -12.75
CA PHE A 57 6.92 -11.79 -13.12
C PHE A 57 6.28 -10.89 -14.18
N ALA A 58 5.23 -10.21 -13.76
CA ALA A 58 4.58 -9.24 -14.61
C ALA A 58 5.15 -7.83 -14.37
N ASN A 59 4.87 -6.93 -15.28
CA ASN A 59 5.16 -5.51 -15.13
C ASN A 59 3.88 -4.66 -15.04
N GLY A 60 2.71 -5.29 -15.15
CA GLY A 60 1.43 -4.58 -15.14
C GLY A 60 1.15 -3.89 -13.82
N ILE A 61 0.79 -2.61 -13.90
CA ILE A 61 0.23 -1.84 -12.79
C ILE A 61 -1.26 -1.68 -13.05
N HIS A 62 -2.09 -2.03 -12.10
CA HIS A 62 -3.53 -1.80 -12.15
C HIS A 62 -3.97 -0.82 -11.08
N TYR A 63 -5.16 -0.26 -11.23
CA TYR A 63 -5.73 0.62 -10.22
C TYR A 63 -7.21 0.32 -9.95
N VAL A 64 -7.64 0.69 -8.75
CA VAL A 64 -9.04 0.69 -8.31
C VAL A 64 -9.40 2.04 -7.70
N GLN A 65 -10.69 2.36 -7.67
CA GLN A 65 -11.22 3.45 -6.84
C GLN A 65 -11.70 2.86 -5.52
N ILE A 66 -10.96 3.09 -4.42
CA ILE A 66 -11.21 2.45 -3.11
C ILE A 66 -12.60 2.79 -2.54
N GLN A 67 -13.15 3.94 -2.91
CA GLN A 67 -14.46 4.39 -2.40
C GLN A 67 -15.64 3.68 -3.07
N THR A 68 -15.42 3.01 -4.19
CA THR A 68 -16.48 2.33 -4.94
C THR A 68 -16.03 0.92 -5.30
N SER A 69 -16.76 -0.09 -4.85
CA SER A 69 -16.50 -1.48 -5.24
C SER A 69 -16.58 -1.65 -6.77
N GLY A 70 -15.77 -2.54 -7.29
CA GLY A 70 -15.70 -2.84 -8.73
C GLY A 70 -14.35 -3.41 -9.11
N ASN A 71 -14.23 -3.82 -10.36
CA ASN A 71 -13.01 -4.43 -10.89
C ASN A 71 -11.88 -3.43 -11.08
N SER A 72 -10.65 -3.93 -11.06
CA SER A 72 -9.49 -3.11 -11.38
C SER A 72 -9.44 -2.74 -12.86
N HIS A 73 -8.68 -1.68 -13.14
CA HIS A 73 -8.40 -1.20 -14.49
C HIS A 73 -6.89 -1.15 -14.71
N ASP A 74 -6.50 -1.31 -15.97
CA ASP A 74 -5.10 -1.12 -16.37
C ASP A 74 -4.65 0.32 -16.11
N PHE A 75 -3.47 0.47 -15.52
CA PHE A 75 -2.82 1.76 -15.27
C PHE A 75 -1.65 2.00 -16.21
N GLY A 76 -0.88 0.96 -16.51
CA GLY A 76 0.37 0.96 -17.27
C GLY A 76 1.35 -0.07 -16.74
N ASP A 77 2.63 0.07 -17.06
CA ASP A 77 3.66 -0.91 -16.75
C ASP A 77 4.80 -0.33 -15.92
N THR A 78 5.41 -1.15 -15.06
CA THR A 78 6.71 -0.84 -14.46
C THR A 78 7.83 -0.95 -15.50
N THR A 79 8.95 -0.23 -15.26
CA THR A 79 10.12 -0.21 -16.17
C THR A 79 10.71 -1.59 -16.42
N ILE A 80 10.60 -2.51 -15.46
CA ILE A 80 11.07 -3.89 -15.54
C ILE A 80 10.04 -4.85 -14.94
N ALA A 81 9.93 -6.04 -15.51
CA ALA A 81 9.16 -7.14 -14.94
C ALA A 81 9.87 -7.66 -13.67
N ARG A 82 9.15 -7.72 -12.55
CA ARG A 82 9.69 -8.17 -11.26
C ARG A 82 8.55 -8.58 -10.32
N ARG A 83 8.89 -9.22 -9.23
CA ARG A 83 7.92 -9.58 -8.16
C ARG A 83 8.49 -9.24 -6.80
N ARG A 84 7.63 -9.17 -5.78
CA ARG A 84 8.03 -8.94 -4.38
C ARG A 84 8.79 -7.62 -4.19
N GLU A 85 8.46 -6.62 -4.98
CA GLU A 85 8.93 -5.26 -4.79
C GLU A 85 8.34 -4.65 -3.52
N SER A 86 9.04 -3.69 -2.93
CA SER A 86 8.51 -2.81 -1.90
C SER A 86 7.78 -1.64 -2.54
N VAL A 87 6.68 -1.20 -1.94
CA VAL A 87 5.91 -0.07 -2.48
C VAL A 87 5.73 1.02 -1.42
N VAL A 88 5.95 2.26 -1.83
CA VAL A 88 5.71 3.46 -1.02
C VAL A 88 5.03 4.51 -1.87
N CYS A 89 4.25 5.42 -1.27
CA CYS A 89 3.66 6.49 -2.04
C CYS A 89 3.40 7.76 -1.23
N SER A 90 3.26 8.86 -1.96
CA SER A 90 2.64 10.10 -1.50
C SER A 90 1.24 10.24 -2.09
N ALA A 91 0.61 11.37 -1.84
CA ALA A 91 -0.65 11.72 -2.48
C ALA A 91 -0.60 11.82 -4.01
N THR A 92 0.59 11.89 -4.60
CA THR A 92 0.77 12.13 -6.04
C THR A 92 1.59 11.06 -6.75
N ARG A 93 2.53 10.40 -6.05
CA ARG A 93 3.47 9.43 -6.63
C ARG A 93 3.40 8.09 -5.95
N GLY A 94 3.35 7.03 -6.75
CA GLY A 94 3.59 5.65 -6.30
C GLY A 94 4.97 5.19 -6.76
N LEU A 95 5.77 4.64 -5.84
CA LEU A 95 7.12 4.13 -6.09
C LEU A 95 7.14 2.62 -5.89
N PHE A 96 7.80 1.91 -6.79
CA PHE A 96 8.03 0.48 -6.76
C PHE A 96 9.54 0.24 -6.68
N ALA A 97 10.02 -0.40 -5.62
CA ALA A 97 11.44 -0.47 -5.27
C ALA A 97 11.92 -1.92 -5.09
N GLY A 98 13.09 -2.25 -5.65
CA GLY A 98 13.69 -3.56 -5.52
C GLY A 98 12.89 -4.66 -6.22
N GLY A 99 12.90 -5.85 -5.66
CA GLY A 99 12.18 -7.04 -6.13
C GLY A 99 13.07 -8.03 -6.87
N ASP A 100 12.53 -9.24 -7.08
CA ASP A 100 13.22 -10.33 -7.78
C ASP A 100 13.12 -10.13 -9.30
N ASN A 101 14.23 -10.36 -10.00
CA ASN A 101 14.31 -10.30 -11.47
C ASN A 101 14.02 -11.70 -12.08
N PRO A 102 13.23 -11.81 -13.17
CA PRO A 102 12.98 -13.09 -13.86
C PRO A 102 14.22 -13.77 -14.44
N SER A 103 15.28 -13.01 -14.70
CA SER A 103 16.46 -13.50 -15.46
C SER A 103 17.49 -14.28 -14.63
N GLY A 104 17.18 -14.72 -13.40
CA GLY A 104 18.13 -15.56 -12.68
C GLY A 104 18.09 -15.53 -11.16
N GLY A 105 17.02 -15.06 -10.54
CA GLY A 105 16.87 -15.11 -9.09
C GLY A 105 17.75 -14.13 -8.33
N SER A 106 18.26 -13.10 -8.99
CA SER A 106 18.94 -11.97 -8.34
C SER A 106 17.97 -10.82 -8.14
N GLU A 107 18.04 -10.22 -7.00
CA GLU A 107 17.32 -9.02 -6.63
C GLU A 107 17.81 -7.81 -7.45
N THR A 108 16.99 -6.77 -7.53
CA THR A 108 17.35 -5.49 -8.14
C THR A 108 17.33 -4.36 -7.11
N ASN A 109 18.08 -3.29 -7.37
CA ASN A 109 18.03 -2.07 -6.57
C ASN A 109 17.18 -0.96 -7.21
N ILE A 110 16.64 -1.17 -8.40
CA ILE A 110 15.92 -0.15 -9.17
C ILE A 110 14.67 0.31 -8.43
N ILE A 111 14.49 1.62 -8.36
CA ILE A 111 13.24 2.27 -7.93
C ILE A 111 12.61 2.91 -9.16
N SER A 112 11.38 2.53 -9.47
CA SER A 112 10.57 3.18 -10.51
C SER A 112 9.35 3.87 -9.90
N TYR A 113 8.82 4.91 -10.56
CA TYR A 113 7.68 5.66 -10.05
C TYR A 113 6.63 5.95 -11.12
N VAL A 114 5.42 6.19 -10.66
CA VAL A 114 4.29 6.69 -11.47
C VAL A 114 3.66 7.92 -10.81
N GLU A 115 3.08 8.80 -11.61
CA GLU A 115 2.19 9.86 -11.12
C GLU A 115 0.77 9.26 -11.00
N ILE A 116 0.24 9.14 -9.78
CA ILE A 116 -1.00 8.40 -9.51
C ILE A 116 -2.24 8.98 -10.22
N SER A 117 -2.27 10.28 -10.45
CA SER A 117 -3.40 10.97 -11.07
C SER A 117 -3.61 10.64 -12.54
N THR A 118 -2.56 10.20 -13.25
CA THR A 118 -2.58 9.93 -14.70
C THR A 118 -2.08 8.53 -14.98
N THR A 119 -2.86 7.75 -15.76
CA THR A 119 -2.42 6.42 -16.22
C THR A 119 -1.23 6.54 -17.16
N GLY A 120 -0.35 5.56 -17.10
CA GLY A 120 0.85 5.49 -17.94
C GLY A 120 1.94 4.65 -17.30
N ASN A 121 2.99 4.37 -18.06
CA ASN A 121 4.10 3.56 -17.60
C ASN A 121 4.96 4.32 -16.58
N SER A 122 5.61 3.56 -15.72
CA SER A 122 6.55 4.12 -14.75
C SER A 122 7.81 4.68 -15.40
N ALA A 123 8.44 5.61 -14.73
CA ALA A 123 9.76 6.14 -15.05
C ALA A 123 10.77 5.75 -13.98
N ASP A 124 12.05 5.87 -14.31
CA ASP A 124 13.14 5.68 -13.35
C ASP A 124 13.11 6.76 -12.26
N PHE A 125 13.26 6.33 -10.99
CA PHE A 125 13.35 7.22 -9.83
C PHE A 125 14.77 7.28 -9.28
N GLY A 126 15.51 6.18 -9.29
CA GLY A 126 16.83 5.99 -8.69
C GLY A 126 17.00 4.57 -8.16
N ASP A 127 17.92 4.39 -7.23
CA ASP A 127 18.30 3.08 -6.72
C ASP A 127 18.22 2.99 -5.19
N LEU A 128 17.92 1.79 -4.66
CA LEU A 128 18.16 1.42 -3.27
C LEU A 128 19.67 1.36 -2.97
N THR A 129 20.02 1.40 -1.70
CA THR A 129 21.41 1.27 -1.28
C THR A 129 22.03 -0.10 -1.57
N ALA A 130 21.18 -1.14 -1.66
CA ALA A 130 21.55 -2.49 -2.06
C ALA A 130 20.42 -3.13 -2.89
N ALA A 131 20.77 -4.11 -3.72
CA ALA A 131 19.77 -4.94 -4.41
C ALA A 131 19.00 -5.75 -3.37
N SER A 132 17.68 -5.72 -3.43
CA SER A 132 16.85 -6.41 -2.43
C SER A 132 15.50 -6.85 -2.98
N GLY A 133 14.95 -7.90 -2.38
CA GLY A 133 13.61 -8.42 -2.66
C GLY A 133 12.88 -8.81 -1.40
N MET A 134 11.61 -9.16 -1.53
CA MET A 134 10.78 -9.60 -0.39
C MET A 134 10.71 -8.58 0.75
N GLY A 135 10.97 -7.31 0.44
CA GLY A 135 10.86 -6.21 1.38
C GLY A 135 9.43 -5.68 1.49
N SER A 136 9.29 -4.59 2.21
CA SER A 136 8.02 -3.86 2.32
C SER A 136 8.26 -2.41 2.65
N GLY A 137 7.36 -1.53 2.24
CA GLY A 137 7.53 -0.08 2.38
C GLY A 137 6.36 0.60 3.07
N CYS A 138 6.66 1.57 3.90
CA CYS A 138 5.70 2.48 4.51
C CYS A 138 6.03 3.93 4.18
N SER A 139 5.07 4.82 4.22
CA SER A 139 5.33 6.21 3.84
C SER A 139 4.43 7.22 4.54
N SER A 140 4.95 8.44 4.64
CA SER A 140 4.20 9.67 4.81
C SER A 140 4.07 10.38 3.46
N ASP A 141 3.44 11.54 3.42
CA ASP A 141 3.32 12.34 2.19
C ASP A 141 4.71 12.81 1.63
N ILE A 142 5.75 12.80 2.46
CA ILE A 142 7.07 13.31 2.09
C ILE A 142 8.09 12.18 1.91
N ARG A 143 8.10 11.21 2.81
CA ARG A 143 9.15 10.20 2.92
C ARG A 143 8.60 8.79 2.80
N GLY A 144 9.21 8.00 1.92
CA GLY A 144 9.07 6.55 1.89
C GLY A 144 10.21 5.90 2.67
N VAL A 145 9.90 4.92 3.52
CA VAL A 145 10.87 4.07 4.23
C VAL A 145 10.65 2.63 3.79
N ILE A 146 11.73 1.99 3.37
CA ILE A 146 11.71 0.69 2.69
C ILE A 146 12.59 -0.28 3.49
N ALA A 147 11.98 -1.36 4.02
CA ALA A 147 12.73 -2.49 4.54
C ALA A 147 13.25 -3.31 3.37
N LEU A 148 14.56 -3.52 3.30
CA LEU A 148 15.18 -4.23 2.18
C LEU A 148 14.78 -5.71 2.14
N GLY A 149 14.52 -6.32 3.30
CA GLY A 149 14.00 -7.67 3.41
C GLY A 149 15.05 -8.74 3.13
N TYR A 150 15.38 -8.99 1.88
CA TYR A 150 16.30 -10.04 1.48
C TYR A 150 17.39 -9.52 0.55
N ASP A 151 18.63 -9.67 0.96
CA ASP A 151 19.84 -9.48 0.17
C ASP A 151 20.55 -10.83 0.12
N HIS A 152 20.51 -11.46 -1.05
CA HIS A 152 20.94 -12.86 -1.23
C HIS A 152 22.33 -13.12 -0.61
N PRO A 153 22.51 -14.16 0.26
CA PRO A 153 21.53 -15.23 0.54
C PRO A 153 20.76 -15.09 1.88
N THR A 154 20.67 -13.91 2.47
CA THR A 154 20.14 -13.75 3.82
C THR A 154 19.08 -12.65 3.96
N ALA A 155 18.22 -12.79 4.96
CA ALA A 155 17.38 -11.70 5.41
C ALA A 155 18.25 -10.63 6.09
N VAL A 156 17.90 -9.35 5.87
CA VAL A 156 18.67 -8.20 6.38
C VAL A 156 17.80 -7.33 7.31
N VAL A 157 18.45 -6.47 8.08
CA VAL A 157 17.80 -5.51 9.00
C VAL A 157 17.63 -4.12 8.37
N ASN A 158 18.34 -3.83 7.29
CA ASN A 158 18.48 -2.50 6.72
C ASN A 158 17.16 -1.87 6.29
N LEU A 159 16.98 -0.62 6.66
CA LEU A 159 15.91 0.26 6.19
C LEU A 159 16.51 1.37 5.36
N ASP A 160 15.99 1.55 4.16
CA ASP A 160 16.31 2.68 3.28
C ASP A 160 15.22 3.73 3.30
N TYR A 161 15.53 4.98 2.92
CA TYR A 161 14.50 5.98 2.69
C TYR A 161 14.73 6.80 1.44
N VAL A 162 13.63 7.34 0.92
CA VAL A 162 13.60 8.29 -0.19
C VAL A 162 12.73 9.50 0.15
N THR A 163 13.03 10.65 -0.42
CA THR A 163 12.11 11.79 -0.47
C THR A 163 11.25 11.66 -1.71
N ILE A 164 9.97 11.33 -1.56
CA ILE A 164 9.10 10.89 -2.67
C ILE A 164 8.95 11.95 -3.78
N ALA A 165 8.95 13.23 -3.41
CA ALA A 165 8.80 14.32 -4.37
C ALA A 165 10.02 14.57 -5.28
N THR A 166 11.20 14.03 -4.91
CA THR A 166 12.47 14.33 -5.58
C THR A 166 13.10 13.05 -6.09
N ILE A 167 13.33 12.94 -7.38
CA ILE A 167 14.05 11.82 -8.01
C ILE A 167 15.47 11.74 -7.45
N GLY A 168 15.93 10.54 -7.13
CA GLY A 168 17.28 10.27 -6.60
C GLY A 168 17.36 8.95 -5.85
N ASN A 169 18.57 8.54 -5.56
CA ASN A 169 18.81 7.28 -4.86
C ASN A 169 18.36 7.34 -3.39
N ALA A 170 18.03 6.17 -2.87
CA ALA A 170 17.73 5.99 -1.47
C ALA A 170 19.00 6.23 -0.61
N ALA A 171 18.78 6.54 0.65
CA ALA A 171 19.80 6.64 1.67
C ALA A 171 19.45 5.75 2.86
N ASP A 172 20.46 5.39 3.65
CA ASP A 172 20.28 4.62 4.86
C ASP A 172 19.38 5.36 5.87
N PHE A 173 18.36 4.64 6.37
CA PHE A 173 17.45 5.14 7.40
C PHE A 173 17.84 4.63 8.79
N GLY A 174 18.33 3.40 8.89
CA GLY A 174 18.62 2.66 10.11
C GLY A 174 18.24 1.20 9.96
N ASP A 175 17.99 0.50 11.06
CA ASP A 175 17.77 -0.94 11.09
C ASP A 175 16.40 -1.30 11.71
N SER A 176 15.78 -2.38 11.21
CA SER A 176 14.69 -3.07 11.89
C SER A 176 15.20 -3.80 13.14
N THR A 177 14.31 -4.16 14.06
CA THR A 177 14.72 -4.85 15.31
C THR A 177 15.24 -6.27 15.05
N ASP A 178 14.88 -6.87 13.90
CA ASP A 178 15.19 -8.26 13.58
C ASP A 178 15.29 -8.45 12.05
N ALA A 179 16.27 -9.24 11.61
CA ALA A 179 16.45 -9.58 10.19
C ALA A 179 15.28 -10.44 9.71
N ARG A 180 14.57 -9.95 8.69
CA ARG A 180 13.39 -10.63 8.15
C ARG A 180 13.05 -10.20 6.73
N ASN A 181 12.43 -11.11 6.01
CA ASN A 181 11.82 -10.86 4.72
C ASN A 181 10.35 -11.27 4.71
N ASN A 182 9.61 -10.96 3.65
CA ASN A 182 8.18 -11.23 3.57
C ASN A 182 7.37 -10.66 4.76
N SER A 183 7.86 -9.59 5.37
CA SER A 183 7.08 -8.80 6.32
C SER A 183 6.08 -7.92 5.56
N SER A 184 5.04 -7.52 6.24
CA SER A 184 4.09 -6.51 5.74
C SER A 184 4.25 -5.20 6.46
N SER A 185 3.90 -4.10 5.81
CA SER A 185 4.08 -2.76 6.35
C SER A 185 2.84 -1.90 6.17
N LEU A 186 2.67 -0.99 7.10
CA LEU A 186 1.62 0.04 7.08
C LEU A 186 2.11 1.30 7.77
N SER A 187 1.37 2.39 7.65
CA SER A 187 1.78 3.67 8.22
C SER A 187 0.63 4.52 8.75
N SER A 188 0.96 5.39 9.69
CA SER A 188 0.28 6.65 9.95
C SER A 188 1.15 7.82 9.44
N PRO A 189 0.71 9.09 9.52
CA PRO A 189 1.54 10.22 9.09
C PRO A 189 2.88 10.32 9.82
N THR A 190 3.01 9.68 10.98
CA THR A 190 4.21 9.77 11.83
C THR A 190 4.96 8.46 12.02
N ARG A 191 4.26 7.32 11.98
CA ARG A 191 4.84 6.00 12.25
C ARG A 191 4.78 5.10 11.03
N GLY A 192 5.91 4.48 10.70
CA GLY A 192 6.01 3.33 9.83
C GLY A 192 6.10 2.06 10.68
N ILE A 193 5.37 1.02 10.31
CA ILE A 193 5.24 -0.22 11.08
C ILE A 193 5.48 -1.40 10.16
N TRP A 194 6.25 -2.38 10.63
CA TRP A 194 6.47 -3.67 9.98
C TRP A 194 6.04 -4.80 10.90
N ALA A 195 5.43 -5.84 10.33
CA ALA A 195 4.93 -6.97 11.10
C ALA A 195 5.21 -8.32 10.43
N GLY A 196 5.46 -9.32 11.26
CA GLY A 196 5.64 -10.70 10.83
C GLY A 196 6.88 -10.94 9.98
N GLY A 197 6.84 -11.96 9.15
CA GLY A 197 7.90 -12.32 8.20
C GLY A 197 8.59 -13.65 8.48
N THR A 198 9.64 -13.92 7.71
CA THR A 198 10.51 -15.10 7.81
C THR A 198 11.97 -14.69 8.01
N PRO A 199 12.88 -15.57 8.49
CA PRO A 199 12.66 -16.99 8.79
C PRO A 199 11.85 -17.20 10.07
N SER A 200 11.27 -18.40 10.20
CA SER A 200 10.64 -18.90 11.43
C SER A 200 9.27 -18.31 11.83
N TYR A 201 8.46 -17.84 10.87
CA TYR A 201 7.10 -17.33 11.16
C TYR A 201 7.08 -16.35 12.32
N LYS A 202 7.52 -15.13 12.08
CA LYS A 202 7.65 -14.12 13.13
C LYS A 202 6.30 -13.51 13.51
N ASP A 203 6.16 -13.17 14.77
CA ASP A 203 5.05 -12.37 15.28
C ASP A 203 5.45 -10.93 15.61
N THR A 204 6.74 -10.62 15.60
CA THR A 204 7.28 -9.30 15.93
C THR A 204 6.64 -8.19 15.09
N ILE A 205 6.21 -7.13 15.78
CA ILE A 205 5.84 -5.86 15.17
C ILE A 205 6.84 -4.82 15.66
N ASP A 206 7.47 -4.08 14.76
CA ASP A 206 8.31 -2.94 15.10
C ASP A 206 7.90 -1.68 14.33
N TYR A 207 8.37 -0.53 14.81
CA TYR A 207 8.02 0.76 14.23
C TYR A 207 9.19 1.74 14.22
N VAL A 208 9.09 2.70 13.31
CA VAL A 208 9.96 3.89 13.24
C VAL A 208 9.13 5.17 13.26
N THR A 209 9.76 6.27 13.61
CA THR A 209 9.24 7.62 13.34
C THR A 209 9.69 8.03 11.94
N ILE A 210 8.76 8.12 10.96
CA ILE A 210 9.10 8.32 9.54
C ILE A 210 9.93 9.60 9.31
N ALA A 211 9.66 10.66 10.05
CA ALA A 211 10.31 11.96 9.86
C ALA A 211 11.81 12.00 10.22
N THR A 212 12.27 11.09 11.09
CA THR A 212 13.65 11.06 11.60
C THR A 212 14.28 9.71 11.38
N THR A 213 15.51 9.69 10.82
CA THR A 213 16.30 8.46 10.66
C THR A 213 16.68 7.88 12.02
N GLY A 214 16.79 6.56 12.08
CA GLY A 214 17.14 5.81 13.28
C GLY A 214 16.54 4.40 13.26
N ASN A 215 17.01 3.57 14.16
CA ASN A 215 16.59 2.18 14.24
C ASN A 215 15.15 2.04 14.72
N ALA A 216 14.50 0.97 14.28
CA ALA A 216 13.18 0.62 14.72
C ALA A 216 13.14 0.23 16.20
N THR A 217 11.98 0.36 16.78
CA THR A 217 11.69 0.02 18.17
C THR A 217 10.57 -1.02 18.19
N ASP A 218 10.61 -1.92 19.15
CA ASP A 218 9.55 -2.91 19.37
C ASP A 218 8.19 -2.22 19.59
N PHE A 219 7.18 -2.71 18.88
CA PHE A 219 5.80 -2.25 19.01
C PHE A 219 4.95 -3.24 19.79
N GLY A 220 5.22 -4.53 19.65
CA GLY A 220 4.45 -5.65 20.18
C GLY A 220 4.43 -6.83 19.22
N ASN A 221 3.41 -7.69 19.31
CA ASN A 221 3.35 -8.91 18.52
C ASN A 221 2.01 -9.06 17.77
N LEU A 222 2.03 -9.72 16.61
CA LEU A 222 0.84 -10.27 15.99
C LEU A 222 0.19 -11.29 16.94
N ALA A 223 -1.12 -11.39 16.95
CA ALA A 223 -1.84 -12.41 17.70
C ALA A 223 -1.58 -13.81 17.13
N THR A 224 -1.37 -13.90 15.82
CA THR A 224 -0.93 -15.11 15.12
C THR A 224 0.29 -14.76 14.27
N ALA A 225 1.42 -15.42 14.54
CA ALA A 225 2.65 -15.26 13.77
C ALA A 225 2.41 -15.59 12.28
N ALA A 226 2.80 -14.69 11.40
CA ALA A 226 2.50 -14.81 9.97
C ALA A 226 3.58 -14.16 9.10
N PHE A 227 3.61 -14.53 7.82
CA PHE A 227 4.44 -13.91 6.79
C PHE A 227 3.64 -13.68 5.52
N SER A 228 4.08 -12.77 4.66
CA SER A 228 3.40 -12.43 3.40
C SER A 228 1.92 -12.07 3.61
N THR A 229 1.62 -11.41 4.73
CA THR A 229 0.30 -10.82 4.97
C THR A 229 0.12 -9.58 4.09
N SER A 230 -1.11 -9.25 3.76
CA SER A 230 -1.46 -7.95 3.19
C SER A 230 -1.64 -6.94 4.31
N ALA A 231 -1.19 -5.71 4.12
CA ALA A 231 -1.37 -4.69 5.14
C ALA A 231 -2.03 -3.41 4.58
N ALA A 232 -2.87 -2.79 5.39
CA ALA A 232 -3.57 -1.56 5.07
C ALA A 232 -3.86 -0.76 6.34
N SER A 233 -4.01 0.55 6.24
CA SER A 233 -4.23 1.38 7.42
C SER A 233 -5.05 2.64 7.15
N SER A 234 -5.73 3.10 8.21
CA SER A 234 -6.05 4.52 8.40
C SER A 234 -4.94 5.18 9.21
N SER A 235 -5.06 6.48 9.48
CA SER A 235 -4.10 7.19 10.35
C SER A 235 -4.04 6.66 11.79
N THR A 236 -5.03 5.86 12.23
CA THR A 236 -5.16 5.40 13.61
C THR A 236 -5.11 3.89 13.78
N ARG A 237 -5.57 3.11 12.80
CA ARG A 237 -5.65 1.65 12.86
C ARG A 237 -4.92 1.02 11.70
N GLY A 238 -4.06 0.04 12.02
CA GLY A 238 -3.40 -0.83 11.06
C GLY A 238 -4.06 -2.21 11.03
N ILE A 239 -4.18 -2.80 9.84
CA ILE A 239 -4.79 -4.11 9.59
C ILE A 239 -3.79 -4.98 8.85
N PHE A 240 -3.65 -6.23 9.29
CA PHE A 240 -2.85 -7.29 8.64
C PHE A 240 -3.78 -8.44 8.30
N ALA A 241 -3.82 -8.87 7.04
CA ALA A 241 -4.79 -9.85 6.56
C ALA A 241 -4.13 -11.00 5.79
N GLY A 242 -4.58 -12.22 6.04
CA GLY A 242 -4.14 -13.42 5.36
C GLY A 242 -2.70 -13.81 5.65
N GLY A 243 -1.98 -14.25 4.62
CA GLY A 243 -0.58 -14.67 4.71
C GLY A 243 -0.40 -16.15 5.04
N GLY A 244 0.85 -16.55 5.25
CA GLY A 244 1.21 -17.89 5.70
C GLY A 244 1.37 -17.94 7.22
N ILE A 245 0.93 -19.02 7.83
CA ILE A 245 1.06 -19.30 9.27
C ILE A 245 1.69 -20.68 9.50
N ASN A 246 2.29 -20.88 10.67
CA ASN A 246 2.86 -22.19 11.03
C ASN A 246 1.76 -23.17 11.48
N ALA A 247 0.81 -23.46 10.61
CA ALA A 247 -0.27 -24.40 10.88
C ALA A 247 -0.59 -25.22 9.62
N SER A 248 -0.40 -26.54 9.69
CA SER A 248 -0.84 -27.44 8.63
C SER A 248 -2.37 -27.57 8.66
N PRO A 249 -3.09 -27.48 7.52
CA PRO A 249 -2.57 -27.36 6.15
C PRO A 249 -2.30 -25.94 5.64
N ASN A 250 -2.44 -24.91 6.44
CA ASN A 250 -2.54 -23.51 6.01
C ASN A 250 -1.18 -22.76 5.99
N GLN A 251 -0.12 -23.39 5.53
CA GLN A 251 1.23 -22.81 5.60
C GLN A 251 1.43 -21.53 4.77
N PHE A 252 0.69 -21.33 3.67
CA PHE A 252 0.86 -20.17 2.78
C PHE A 252 -0.43 -19.36 2.58
N ALA A 253 -1.58 -19.86 3.02
CA ALA A 253 -2.86 -19.18 2.84
C ALA A 253 -3.75 -19.35 4.07
N ASN A 254 -4.05 -18.26 4.75
CA ASN A 254 -5.06 -18.20 5.80
C ASN A 254 -6.02 -17.03 5.57
N ASN A 255 -7.11 -16.97 6.32
CA ASN A 255 -8.12 -15.90 6.21
C ASN A 255 -8.10 -14.91 7.38
N ILE A 256 -7.24 -15.08 8.37
CA ILE A 256 -7.21 -14.27 9.58
C ILE A 256 -6.92 -12.81 9.25
N ILE A 257 -7.70 -11.90 9.80
CA ILE A 257 -7.43 -10.46 9.80
C ILE A 257 -7.15 -10.03 11.24
N GLN A 258 -6.02 -9.35 11.45
CA GLN A 258 -5.59 -8.83 12.74
C GLN A 258 -5.43 -7.30 12.66
N TYR A 259 -5.59 -6.59 13.77
CA TYR A 259 -5.42 -5.14 13.80
C TYR A 259 -4.64 -4.64 15.00
N ILE A 260 -4.07 -3.45 14.84
CA ILE A 260 -3.39 -2.68 15.88
C ILE A 260 -3.93 -1.25 15.93
N THR A 261 -3.77 -0.59 17.08
CA THR A 261 -3.93 0.86 17.21
C THR A 261 -2.55 1.51 17.04
N ILE A 262 -2.32 2.24 15.95
CA ILE A 262 -0.98 2.71 15.56
C ILE A 262 -0.35 3.67 16.58
N ALA A 263 -1.16 4.48 17.28
CA ALA A 263 -0.66 5.48 18.20
C ALA A 263 -0.08 4.90 19.52
N SER A 264 -0.47 3.69 19.89
CA SER A 264 -0.05 3.02 21.13
C SER A 264 0.57 1.66 20.83
N THR A 265 1.75 1.40 21.40
CA THR A 265 2.39 0.09 21.34
C THR A 265 1.55 -0.97 22.05
N GLY A 266 1.58 -2.20 21.54
CA GLY A 266 0.84 -3.33 22.07
C GLY A 266 0.60 -4.39 21.02
N ASN A 267 0.09 -5.54 21.45
CA ASN A 267 -0.15 -6.67 20.58
C ASN A 267 -1.37 -6.46 19.68
N ALA A 268 -1.34 -7.10 18.52
CA ALA A 268 -2.49 -7.15 17.64
C ALA A 268 -3.66 -7.93 18.25
N SER A 269 -4.85 -7.60 17.80
CA SER A 269 -6.11 -8.26 18.19
C SER A 269 -6.80 -8.80 16.95
N ASP A 270 -7.69 -9.77 17.14
CA ASP A 270 -8.53 -10.30 16.07
C ASP A 270 -9.46 -9.22 15.51
N PHE A 271 -9.54 -9.16 14.19
CA PHE A 271 -10.43 -8.24 13.47
C PHE A 271 -11.60 -8.97 12.81
N GLY A 272 -11.37 -10.15 12.25
CA GLY A 272 -12.30 -10.96 11.47
C GLY A 272 -11.56 -11.77 10.40
N ASP A 273 -12.24 -12.13 9.31
CA ASP A 273 -11.72 -13.03 8.28
C ASP A 273 -11.87 -12.46 6.87
N LEU A 274 -10.92 -12.78 5.97
CA LEU A 274 -11.06 -12.65 4.53
C LEU A 274 -12.15 -13.60 4.00
N SER A 275 -12.77 -13.28 2.87
CA SER A 275 -13.74 -14.15 2.22
C SER A 275 -13.12 -15.47 1.74
N VAL A 276 -11.85 -15.44 1.36
CA VAL A 276 -11.08 -16.60 0.91
C VAL A 276 -9.69 -16.56 1.56
N ALA A 277 -9.26 -17.70 2.11
CA ALA A 277 -7.91 -17.85 2.65
C ALA A 277 -6.86 -17.64 1.55
N ARG A 278 -5.92 -16.71 1.77
CA ARG A 278 -4.85 -16.40 0.81
C ARG A 278 -3.67 -15.68 1.45
N GLY A 279 -2.52 -15.77 0.79
CA GLY A 279 -1.31 -15.03 1.13
C GLY A 279 -0.74 -14.29 -0.07
N ASN A 280 0.28 -13.47 0.14
CA ASN A 280 0.95 -12.70 -0.92
C ASN A 280 0.01 -11.78 -1.72
N ALA A 281 -1.03 -11.25 -1.10
CA ALA A 281 -1.97 -10.30 -1.69
C ALA A 281 -1.50 -8.85 -1.46
N SER A 282 -1.98 -7.92 -2.27
CA SER A 282 -1.78 -6.49 -2.08
C SER A 282 -2.72 -5.92 -1.03
N GLY A 283 -2.25 -4.96 -0.23
CA GLY A 283 -3.09 -4.14 0.64
C GLY A 283 -3.17 -2.70 0.14
N LEU A 284 -4.38 -2.15 0.11
CA LEU A 284 -4.67 -0.77 -0.31
C LEU A 284 -5.64 -0.15 0.69
N SER A 285 -5.56 1.14 0.93
CA SER A 285 -6.53 1.78 1.82
C SER A 285 -6.79 3.25 1.51
N ASN A 286 -7.91 3.71 1.99
CA ASN A 286 -8.13 5.11 2.32
C ASN A 286 -8.38 5.24 3.83
N SER A 287 -8.84 6.39 4.29
CA SER A 287 -9.10 6.63 5.73
C SER A 287 -10.16 5.70 6.34
N THR A 288 -11.02 5.06 5.55
CA THR A 288 -12.16 4.27 6.03
C THR A 288 -12.17 2.82 5.56
N THR A 289 -11.61 2.53 4.38
CA THR A 289 -11.72 1.23 3.70
C THR A 289 -10.34 0.65 3.46
N ALA A 290 -10.15 -0.60 3.80
CA ALA A 290 -9.01 -1.41 3.38
C ALA A 290 -9.46 -2.41 2.31
N VAL A 291 -8.70 -2.53 1.23
CA VAL A 291 -8.93 -3.49 0.13
C VAL A 291 -7.73 -4.43 0.06
N PHE A 292 -8.00 -5.71 -0.08
CA PHE A 292 -7.00 -6.77 -0.23
C PHE A 292 -7.19 -7.44 -1.58
N ALA A 293 -6.17 -7.39 -2.46
CA ALA A 293 -6.30 -7.76 -3.86
C ALA A 293 -5.35 -8.89 -4.26
N GLY A 294 -5.88 -9.88 -4.97
CA GLY A 294 -5.12 -11.01 -5.51
C GLY A 294 -4.54 -11.93 -4.45
N GLY A 295 -3.34 -12.44 -4.70
CA GLY A 295 -2.62 -13.37 -3.83
C GLY A 295 -2.71 -14.82 -4.30
N CYS A 296 -2.29 -15.75 -3.43
CA CYS A 296 -2.35 -17.18 -3.69
C CYS A 296 -3.26 -17.89 -2.68
N THR A 297 -4.00 -18.88 -3.16
CA THR A 297 -5.00 -19.63 -2.37
C THR A 297 -4.56 -21.03 -1.97
N ASP A 298 -3.41 -21.48 -2.45
CA ASP A 298 -2.87 -22.82 -2.16
C ASP A 298 -1.72 -22.78 -1.14
N ASN A 299 -1.48 -23.91 -0.50
CA ASN A 299 -0.38 -24.07 0.46
C ASN A 299 1.01 -24.08 -0.19
N GLY A 300 1.10 -24.15 -1.51
CA GLY A 300 2.34 -24.03 -2.27
C GLY A 300 2.70 -22.59 -2.64
N GLY A 301 1.78 -21.63 -2.43
CA GLY A 301 1.96 -20.23 -2.77
C GLY A 301 2.05 -19.96 -4.28
N SER A 302 1.39 -20.79 -5.10
CA SER A 302 1.48 -20.78 -6.56
C SER A 302 0.15 -20.57 -7.28
N THR A 303 -0.99 -20.90 -6.67
CA THR A 303 -2.31 -20.73 -7.28
C THR A 303 -2.79 -19.31 -7.11
N ALA A 304 -2.58 -18.50 -8.13
CA ALA A 304 -2.97 -17.08 -8.14
C ALA A 304 -4.49 -16.90 -8.23
N THR A 305 -5.00 -15.86 -7.55
CA THR A 305 -6.40 -15.43 -7.62
C THR A 305 -6.52 -13.99 -8.12
N ASN A 306 -7.71 -13.62 -8.59
CA ASN A 306 -8.07 -12.25 -8.95
C ASN A 306 -9.01 -11.60 -7.92
N THR A 307 -9.40 -12.31 -6.88
CA THR A 307 -10.35 -11.84 -5.87
C THR A 307 -9.85 -10.59 -5.15
N MET A 308 -10.74 -9.61 -4.98
CA MET A 308 -10.52 -8.45 -4.12
C MET A 308 -11.58 -8.41 -3.02
N ASP A 309 -11.12 -8.32 -1.77
CA ASP A 309 -11.98 -8.14 -0.60
C ASP A 309 -11.78 -6.77 0.02
N TYR A 310 -12.78 -6.29 0.76
CA TYR A 310 -12.64 -5.08 1.55
C TYR A 310 -13.21 -5.20 2.96
N VAL A 311 -12.70 -4.36 3.84
CA VAL A 311 -13.25 -4.15 5.19
C VAL A 311 -13.37 -2.65 5.49
N THR A 312 -14.29 -2.31 6.41
CA THR A 312 -14.33 -0.97 7.02
C THR A 312 -13.32 -0.92 8.17
N ILE A 313 -12.27 -0.11 8.05
CA ILE A 313 -11.13 -0.10 9.00
C ILE A 313 -11.57 0.17 10.45
N ALA A 314 -12.56 1.01 10.66
CA ALA A 314 -12.99 1.44 11.99
C ALA A 314 -13.74 0.36 12.80
N THR A 315 -14.36 -0.62 12.13
CA THR A 315 -15.21 -1.64 12.75
C THR A 315 -14.71 -3.05 12.45
N THR A 316 -14.53 -3.88 13.47
CA THR A 316 -14.16 -5.29 13.30
C THR A 316 -15.28 -6.06 12.61
N GLY A 317 -14.92 -7.05 11.80
CA GLY A 317 -15.83 -7.91 11.07
C GLY A 317 -15.17 -8.55 9.86
N ASN A 318 -15.85 -9.49 9.26
CA ASN A 318 -15.35 -10.20 8.09
C ASN A 318 -15.35 -9.32 6.85
N ALA A 319 -14.44 -9.62 5.93
CA ALA A 319 -14.35 -8.95 4.66
C ALA A 319 -15.54 -9.27 3.75
N ALA A 320 -15.89 -8.31 2.92
CA ALA A 320 -16.88 -8.47 1.86
C ALA A 320 -16.21 -8.36 0.48
N ASP A 321 -16.88 -8.87 -0.54
CA ASP A 321 -16.43 -8.79 -1.92
C ASP A 321 -16.33 -7.34 -2.39
N PHE A 322 -15.17 -6.98 -2.97
CA PHE A 322 -14.94 -5.67 -3.58
C PHE A 322 -15.07 -5.72 -5.10
N GLY A 323 -14.70 -6.85 -5.72
CA GLY A 323 -14.62 -7.09 -7.15
C GLY A 323 -13.41 -7.92 -7.51
N ASP A 324 -12.94 -7.84 -8.76
CA ASP A 324 -11.83 -8.65 -9.27
C ASP A 324 -10.75 -7.79 -9.93
N THR A 325 -9.49 -8.24 -9.81
CA THR A 325 -8.44 -7.77 -10.73
C THR A 325 -8.69 -8.35 -12.12
N THR A 326 -8.31 -7.61 -13.18
CA THR A 326 -8.55 -8.05 -14.57
C THR A 326 -7.77 -9.30 -14.96
N ALA A 327 -6.71 -9.64 -14.23
CA ALA A 327 -5.96 -10.88 -14.35
C ALA A 327 -5.60 -11.40 -12.96
N THR A 328 -5.35 -12.70 -12.84
CA THR A 328 -4.85 -13.27 -11.59
C THR A 328 -3.48 -12.69 -11.26
N CYS A 329 -3.25 -12.45 -10.00
CA CYS A 329 -1.97 -11.89 -9.54
C CYS A 329 -1.55 -12.54 -8.21
N LEU A 330 -0.25 -12.73 -8.05
CA LEU A 330 0.33 -13.27 -6.83
C LEU A 330 1.65 -12.57 -6.52
N ARG A 331 2.01 -12.50 -5.24
CA ARG A 331 3.21 -11.77 -4.78
C ARG A 331 3.19 -10.31 -5.19
N THR A 332 1.98 -9.76 -5.21
CA THR A 332 1.70 -8.37 -5.56
C THR A 332 1.93 -7.47 -4.38
N GLN A 333 2.22 -6.21 -4.68
CA GLN A 333 2.27 -5.16 -3.68
C GLN A 333 1.31 -4.05 -4.06
N GLY A 334 0.78 -3.38 -3.06
CA GLY A 334 -0.20 -2.33 -3.30
C GLY A 334 0.03 -1.10 -2.43
N THR A 335 -0.45 0.01 -2.93
CA THR A 335 -0.45 1.30 -2.23
C THR A 335 -1.59 2.17 -2.72
N SER A 336 -1.78 3.33 -2.13
CA SER A 336 -2.82 4.27 -2.55
C SER A 336 -2.45 5.72 -2.23
N ASP A 337 -3.02 6.65 -2.98
CA ASP A 337 -2.88 8.09 -2.75
C ASP A 337 -3.58 8.60 -1.49
N SER A 338 -4.16 7.72 -0.69
CA SER A 338 -4.98 8.06 0.49
C SER A 338 -4.80 7.07 1.66
N HIS A 339 -3.70 6.28 1.68
CA HIS A 339 -3.40 5.37 2.78
C HIS A 339 -3.15 6.10 4.11
N GLY A 340 -3.11 5.35 5.22
CA GLY A 340 -3.02 5.92 6.57
C GLY A 340 -1.85 6.87 6.84
N GLY A 341 -0.78 6.80 6.06
CA GLY A 341 0.37 7.71 6.15
C GLY A 341 0.15 9.09 5.54
N LEU A 342 -0.95 9.30 4.81
CA LEU A 342 -1.26 10.52 4.06
C LEU A 342 -2.42 11.33 4.65
N SER A 343 -3.04 10.89 5.73
CA SER A 343 -4.26 11.47 6.31
C SER A 343 -3.98 12.34 7.52
#